data_9d2bf4ae56d73ac01537cae3a353aa32
#
_entry.id   9d2bf4ae56d73ac01537cae3a353aa32
#
_cell.length_a   1.000
_cell.length_b   1.000
_cell.length_c   1.000
_cell.angle_alpha   90.00
_cell.angle_beta   90.00
_cell.angle_gamma   90.00
#
_symmetry.space_group_name_H-M   'P 1'
#
loop_
_entity.id
_entity.type
_entity.pdbx_description
1 polymer ?
#
loop_
_entity_poly.entity_id
_entity_poly.type
_entity_poly.pdbx_seq_one_letter_code
_entity_poly.pdbx_strand_id
1 'polypeptide(L)'
;MKKRIFTLMLAAFCLLSLLTGCVPKDKPSSEDPVTLSMWHVYGSQTKSPLNTAIDEFNNTVGKENGITVNVVSVTSSSAIDKALASSANAEPGAEELPDLFTAYPRAAQIVGTDRLLAWDPYFSEAELSMFKQEFLQEGYFDSRLLMLPVAKSTEAFFLNKTLFSDFSAQTGVSMEQLQSFEGLFSAANVYYDWSGGKHFTQINDYYHYALVGMKAHGGEFIRDGELQLNDPAFEAVWKPLAKTAIYGGICLDDGYAAARWKTVEIISNVGSTADILYQPDQVIYPDNSTQAIETISMPYPVFSEGTAGTVHRGGGLFAIKSSDERKNYAAAVFAKWLTEQENNLNFVTEAGYLPVTDAAFDRLLANPEFVQKENYRQLYKTAGNMIREYSLYSIPVFDKASDVQSHFEESVKLVLKSAHNQYVERVDNGETPDAVLTELTNTSCEALKKAFYGTEG
;
A
#
# COMPACT_ATOMS: atom_id res chain seq x y z
N MET A 1 50.47 -24.60 55.05
CA MET A 1 50.26 -23.58 54.03
C MET A 1 49.93 -24.17 52.64
N LYS A 2 50.66 -25.13 52.11
CA LYS A 2 50.44 -25.68 50.75
C LYS A 2 49.06 -26.33 50.52
N LYS A 3 48.46 -27.02 51.52
CA LYS A 3 47.11 -27.61 51.40
C LYS A 3 46.00 -26.57 51.33
N ARG A 4 46.10 -25.41 51.99
CA ARG A 4 45.11 -24.36 51.96
C ARG A 4 45.13 -23.56 50.65
N ILE A 5 46.29 -23.42 50.02
CA ILE A 5 46.46 -22.78 48.72
C ILE A 5 45.81 -23.64 47.58
N PHE A 6 46.00 -24.98 47.69
CA PHE A 6 45.39 -25.91 46.70
C PHE A 6 43.85 -25.93 46.79
N THR A 7 43.30 -25.84 48.01
CA THR A 7 41.85 -25.80 48.20
C THR A 7 41.24 -24.44 47.73
N LEU A 8 41.97 -23.33 47.88
CA LEU A 8 41.57 -22.04 47.36
C LEU A 8 41.67 -21.95 45.83
N MET A 9 42.66 -22.57 45.18
CA MET A 9 42.75 -22.67 43.73
C MET A 9 41.67 -23.57 43.13
N LEU A 10 41.30 -24.68 43.78
CA LEU A 10 40.25 -25.55 43.35
C LEU A 10 38.86 -24.88 43.49
N ALA A 11 38.64 -24.13 44.56
CA ALA A 11 37.42 -23.35 44.75
C ALA A 11 37.31 -22.21 43.76
N ALA A 12 38.41 -21.53 43.42
CA ALA A 12 38.42 -20.47 42.39
C ALA A 12 38.18 -21.05 40.98
N PHE A 13 38.68 -22.26 40.68
CA PHE A 13 38.44 -22.94 39.42
C PHE A 13 36.99 -23.43 39.29
N CYS A 14 36.38 -23.90 40.40
CA CYS A 14 34.94 -24.25 40.42
C CYS A 14 34.04 -23.02 40.37
N LEU A 15 34.46 -21.85 40.86
CA LEU A 15 33.70 -20.60 40.71
C LEU A 15 33.80 -20.01 39.28
N LEU A 16 34.94 -20.19 38.59
CA LEU A 16 35.07 -19.77 37.20
C LEU A 16 34.26 -20.64 36.23
N SER A 17 34.04 -21.91 36.55
CA SER A 17 33.20 -22.79 35.75
C SER A 17 31.66 -22.57 35.93
N LEU A 18 31.25 -21.76 36.95
CA LEU A 18 29.87 -21.35 37.17
C LEU A 18 29.52 -20.03 36.45
N LEU A 19 30.51 -19.38 35.81
CA LEU A 19 30.32 -18.17 35.03
C LEU A 19 30.15 -18.44 33.50
N THR A 20 30.11 -19.69 33.07
CA THR A 20 29.48 -20.00 31.80
C THR A 20 27.98 -19.85 31.99
N GLY A 21 27.52 -18.60 31.89
CA GLY A 21 26.11 -18.29 31.85
C GLY A 21 25.44 -19.21 30.87
N CYS A 22 24.42 -19.95 31.30
CA CYS A 22 23.53 -20.63 30.41
C CYS A 22 23.04 -19.57 29.40
N VAL A 23 23.57 -19.59 28.18
CA VAL A 23 22.90 -18.93 27.07
C VAL A 23 21.49 -19.54 27.07
N PRO A 24 20.43 -18.76 27.16
CA PRO A 24 19.08 -19.32 27.08
C PRO A 24 19.05 -20.19 25.83
N LYS A 25 18.64 -21.45 25.96
CA LYS A 25 18.55 -22.41 24.86
C LYS A 25 17.67 -21.94 23.69
N ASP A 26 16.97 -20.84 23.90
CA ASP A 26 15.92 -20.31 23.03
C ASP A 26 16.40 -19.10 22.18
N LYS A 27 17.72 -18.80 22.20
CA LYS A 27 18.30 -17.71 21.39
C LYS A 27 19.34 -18.25 20.43
N PRO A 28 19.35 -17.83 19.17
CA PRO A 28 20.42 -18.16 18.23
C PRO A 28 21.73 -17.47 18.64
N SER A 29 22.84 -17.99 18.15
CA SER A 29 24.17 -17.45 18.33
C SER A 29 25.04 -17.74 17.11
N SER A 30 26.22 -17.14 17.03
CA SER A 30 27.18 -17.43 15.96
C SER A 30 27.63 -18.89 15.91
N GLU A 31 27.56 -19.62 17.03
CA GLU A 31 27.90 -21.07 17.11
C GLU A 31 26.69 -21.97 16.80
N ASP A 32 25.46 -21.46 16.98
CA ASP A 32 24.21 -22.18 16.67
C ASP A 32 23.25 -21.21 15.91
N PRO A 33 23.55 -20.91 14.63
CA PRO A 33 22.84 -19.90 13.87
C PRO A 33 21.46 -20.40 13.39
N VAL A 34 20.59 -19.44 13.08
CA VAL A 34 19.26 -19.66 12.51
C VAL A 34 19.12 -18.91 11.20
N THR A 35 18.54 -19.54 10.20
CA THR A 35 18.14 -18.91 8.95
C THR A 35 16.62 -18.87 8.87
N LEU A 36 16.08 -17.69 8.56
CA LEU A 36 14.66 -17.44 8.31
C LEU A 36 14.45 -17.24 6.82
N SER A 37 13.51 -17.97 6.24
CA SER A 37 13.04 -17.75 4.88
C SER A 37 12.01 -16.61 4.85
N MET A 38 12.03 -15.76 3.80
CA MET A 38 11.13 -14.61 3.69
C MET A 38 10.54 -14.46 2.31
N TRP A 39 9.23 -14.19 2.25
CA TRP A 39 8.53 -13.69 1.08
C TRP A 39 8.05 -12.26 1.32
N HIS A 40 8.17 -11.38 0.33
CA HIS A 40 7.72 -10.01 0.50
C HIS A 40 7.22 -9.34 -0.79
N VAL A 41 6.55 -8.21 -0.63
CA VAL A 41 5.88 -7.45 -1.69
C VAL A 41 6.50 -6.08 -1.95
N TYR A 42 7.65 -5.76 -1.34
CA TYR A 42 8.27 -4.44 -1.44
C TYR A 42 9.31 -4.37 -2.55
N GLY A 43 8.89 -3.87 -3.73
CA GLY A 43 9.74 -3.70 -4.89
C GLY A 43 9.55 -4.79 -5.95
N SER A 44 10.61 -5.07 -6.69
CA SER A 44 10.67 -6.10 -7.72
C SER A 44 11.90 -6.97 -7.53
N GLN A 45 12.03 -8.04 -8.32
CA GLN A 45 13.22 -8.92 -8.30
C GLN A 45 14.54 -8.14 -8.52
N THR A 46 14.49 -7.07 -9.32
CA THR A 46 15.68 -6.27 -9.69
C THR A 46 15.87 -5.01 -8.84
N LYS A 47 14.85 -4.58 -8.13
CA LYS A 47 14.87 -3.35 -7.32
C LYS A 47 13.97 -3.49 -6.11
N SER A 48 14.57 -3.86 -4.99
CA SER A 48 13.86 -4.01 -3.73
C SER A 48 14.59 -3.30 -2.59
N PRO A 49 14.06 -2.17 -2.09
CA PRO A 49 14.61 -1.50 -0.91
C PRO A 49 14.62 -2.39 0.33
N LEU A 50 13.66 -3.31 0.47
CA LEU A 50 13.67 -4.23 1.60
C LEU A 50 14.81 -5.25 1.51
N ASN A 51 15.20 -5.72 0.31
CA ASN A 51 16.38 -6.58 0.17
C ASN A 51 17.65 -5.87 0.65
N THR A 52 17.81 -4.57 0.33
CA THR A 52 18.93 -3.77 0.82
C THR A 52 18.95 -3.70 2.35
N ALA A 53 17.81 -3.47 2.99
CA ALA A 53 17.70 -3.47 4.45
C ALA A 53 18.01 -4.87 5.04
N ILE A 54 17.52 -5.95 4.42
CA ILE A 54 17.83 -7.33 4.85
C ILE A 54 19.32 -7.62 4.75
N ASP A 55 19.98 -7.20 3.67
CA ASP A 55 21.42 -7.37 3.52
C ASP A 55 22.20 -6.61 4.62
N GLU A 56 21.76 -5.40 4.98
CA GLU A 56 22.32 -4.63 6.09
C GLU A 56 22.13 -5.37 7.43
N PHE A 57 20.91 -5.84 7.72
CA PHE A 57 20.64 -6.64 8.90
C PHE A 57 21.56 -7.87 8.96
N ASN A 58 21.63 -8.63 7.88
CA ASN A 58 22.45 -9.87 7.81
C ASN A 58 23.95 -9.59 8.03
N ASN A 59 24.43 -8.41 7.63
CA ASN A 59 25.84 -8.04 7.78
C ASN A 59 26.16 -7.38 9.15
N THR A 60 25.16 -6.99 9.91
CA THR A 60 25.31 -6.29 11.20
C THR A 60 24.68 -7.10 12.34
N VAL A 61 23.52 -6.69 12.84
CA VAL A 61 22.82 -7.28 13.98
C VAL A 61 22.54 -8.78 13.78
N GLY A 62 22.18 -9.16 12.56
CA GLY A 62 21.94 -10.56 12.21
C GLY A 62 23.22 -11.41 12.42
N LYS A 63 24.35 -10.94 11.89
CA LYS A 63 25.65 -11.63 12.04
C LYS A 63 26.06 -11.74 13.50
N GLU A 64 25.89 -10.68 14.28
CA GLU A 64 26.25 -10.67 15.72
C GLU A 64 25.42 -11.66 16.53
N ASN A 65 24.15 -11.85 16.16
CA ASN A 65 23.21 -12.74 16.85
C ASN A 65 23.09 -14.14 16.22
N GLY A 66 23.84 -14.46 15.15
CA GLY A 66 23.72 -15.72 14.45
C GLY A 66 22.38 -15.89 13.70
N ILE A 67 21.83 -14.78 13.20
CA ILE A 67 20.56 -14.74 12.48
C ILE A 67 20.81 -14.34 11.02
N THR A 68 20.21 -15.07 10.09
CA THR A 68 20.22 -14.74 8.67
C THR A 68 18.78 -14.73 8.15
N VAL A 69 18.38 -13.68 7.46
CA VAL A 69 17.11 -13.63 6.72
C VAL A 69 17.41 -13.84 5.25
N ASN A 70 16.82 -14.87 4.66
CA ASN A 70 17.00 -15.25 3.26
C ASN A 70 15.71 -14.95 2.46
N VAL A 71 15.78 -14.01 1.53
CA VAL A 71 14.65 -13.70 0.64
C VAL A 71 14.50 -14.78 -0.40
N VAL A 72 13.39 -15.51 -0.35
CA VAL A 72 13.04 -16.58 -1.29
C VAL A 72 12.21 -16.04 -2.45
N SER A 73 11.26 -15.12 -2.17
CA SER A 73 10.38 -14.57 -3.18
C SER A 73 10.10 -13.09 -2.97
N VAL A 74 10.13 -12.33 -4.08
CA VAL A 74 9.63 -10.95 -4.16
C VAL A 74 8.50 -10.93 -5.20
N THR A 75 7.30 -10.53 -4.82
CA THR A 75 6.11 -10.66 -5.66
C THR A 75 5.11 -9.52 -5.44
N SER A 76 3.97 -9.55 -6.12
CA SER A 76 2.87 -8.61 -5.89
C SER A 76 1.96 -9.05 -4.73
N SER A 77 1.20 -8.10 -4.17
CA SER A 77 0.26 -8.39 -3.08
C SER A 77 -0.80 -9.44 -3.45
N SER A 78 -1.26 -9.47 -4.69
CA SER A 78 -2.23 -10.48 -5.15
C SER A 78 -1.59 -11.85 -5.39
N ALA A 79 -0.34 -11.88 -5.83
CA ALA A 79 0.38 -13.14 -6.07
C ALA A 79 0.82 -13.79 -4.75
N ILE A 80 1.22 -12.98 -3.74
CA ILE A 80 1.60 -13.54 -2.44
C ILE A 80 0.40 -14.17 -1.72
N ASP A 81 -0.79 -13.58 -1.81
CA ASP A 81 -2.00 -14.16 -1.22
C ASP A 81 -2.31 -15.53 -1.81
N LYS A 82 -2.20 -15.67 -3.14
CA LYS A 82 -2.38 -16.96 -3.82
C LYS A 82 -1.33 -17.99 -3.41
N ALA A 83 -0.06 -17.59 -3.33
CA ALA A 83 1.02 -18.46 -2.91
C ALA A 83 0.83 -18.92 -1.46
N LEU A 84 0.48 -18.00 -0.56
CA LEU A 84 0.17 -18.32 0.84
C LEU A 84 -1.03 -19.28 0.96
N ALA A 85 -2.08 -19.07 0.17
CA ALA A 85 -3.24 -19.97 0.15
C ALA A 85 -2.87 -21.38 -0.30
N SER A 86 -2.14 -21.51 -1.42
CA SER A 86 -1.70 -22.80 -1.94
C SER A 86 -0.80 -23.54 -0.94
N SER A 87 0.16 -22.82 -0.32
CA SER A 87 1.06 -23.38 0.69
C SER A 87 0.32 -23.76 1.98
N ALA A 88 -0.61 -22.93 2.46
CA ALA A 88 -1.38 -23.21 3.67
C ALA A 88 -2.29 -24.43 3.51
N ASN A 89 -2.79 -24.68 2.29
CA ASN A 89 -3.63 -25.81 1.94
C ASN A 89 -2.84 -27.07 1.50
N ALA A 90 -1.49 -26.98 1.49
CA ALA A 90 -0.62 -28.05 1.04
C ALA A 90 -0.97 -28.56 -0.37
N GLU A 91 -1.27 -27.66 -1.29
CA GLU A 91 -1.62 -27.99 -2.67
C GLU A 91 -0.42 -28.67 -3.39
N PRO A 92 -0.67 -29.61 -4.31
CA PRO A 92 0.42 -30.27 -5.04
C PRO A 92 1.29 -29.26 -5.80
N GLY A 93 2.59 -29.22 -5.49
CA GLY A 93 3.56 -28.31 -6.11
C GLY A 93 3.66 -26.95 -5.45
N ALA A 94 2.92 -26.68 -4.39
CA ALA A 94 3.08 -25.47 -3.60
C ALA A 94 4.40 -25.50 -2.81
N GLU A 95 5.03 -24.35 -2.65
CA GLU A 95 6.18 -24.18 -1.77
C GLU A 95 5.76 -24.29 -0.29
N GLU A 96 6.72 -24.58 0.59
CA GLU A 96 6.46 -24.50 2.03
C GLU A 96 6.24 -23.05 2.46
N LEU A 97 5.40 -22.83 3.48
CA LEU A 97 5.21 -21.51 4.06
C LEU A 97 6.57 -20.95 4.53
N PRO A 98 6.88 -19.67 4.21
CA PRO A 98 8.12 -19.06 4.68
C PRO A 98 8.05 -18.77 6.18
N ASP A 99 9.20 -18.63 6.83
CA ASP A 99 9.24 -18.23 8.25
C ASP A 99 8.69 -16.81 8.46
N LEU A 100 8.97 -15.91 7.50
CA LEU A 100 8.51 -14.51 7.48
C LEU A 100 7.83 -14.18 6.16
N PHE A 101 6.79 -13.36 6.21
CA PHE A 101 6.23 -12.80 5.00
C PHE A 101 5.59 -11.43 5.24
N THR A 102 5.52 -10.62 4.18
CA THR A 102 4.79 -9.34 4.24
C THR A 102 3.54 -9.44 3.37
N ALA A 103 2.40 -9.10 3.95
CA ALA A 103 1.10 -9.14 3.27
C ALA A 103 0.10 -8.17 3.92
N TYR A 104 -1.04 -7.99 3.27
CA TYR A 104 -2.18 -7.28 3.86
C TYR A 104 -2.82 -8.07 5.02
N PRO A 105 -3.58 -7.40 5.93
CA PRO A 105 -4.19 -8.04 7.10
C PRO A 105 -4.97 -9.32 6.80
N ARG A 106 -5.62 -9.41 5.62
CA ARG A 106 -6.39 -10.59 5.18
C ARG A 106 -5.55 -11.89 5.11
N ALA A 107 -4.24 -11.78 4.98
CA ALA A 107 -3.36 -12.94 4.97
C ALA A 107 -3.42 -13.76 6.26
N ALA A 108 -3.79 -13.14 7.39
CA ALA A 108 -4.01 -13.86 8.64
C ALA A 108 -5.12 -14.91 8.52
N GLN A 109 -6.18 -14.62 7.78
CA GLN A 109 -7.27 -15.57 7.51
C GLN A 109 -6.85 -16.64 6.49
N ILE A 110 -6.10 -16.25 5.47
CA ILE A 110 -5.59 -17.17 4.43
C ILE A 110 -4.67 -18.24 5.03
N VAL A 111 -3.72 -17.83 5.86
CA VAL A 111 -2.76 -18.74 6.51
C VAL A 111 -3.39 -19.50 7.68
N GLY A 112 -4.32 -18.87 8.38
CA GLY A 112 -4.91 -19.33 9.64
C GLY A 112 -4.19 -18.68 10.84
N THR A 113 -4.95 -17.97 11.66
CA THR A 113 -4.44 -17.19 12.80
C THR A 113 -3.66 -18.02 13.82
N ASP A 114 -3.98 -19.31 13.95
CA ASP A 114 -3.30 -20.23 14.88
C ASP A 114 -1.90 -20.64 14.44
N ARG A 115 -1.58 -20.49 13.14
CA ARG A 115 -0.25 -20.76 12.60
C ARG A 115 0.68 -19.55 12.72
N LEU A 116 0.15 -18.37 13.04
CA LEU A 116 0.91 -17.13 13.10
C LEU A 116 1.49 -16.91 14.49
N LEU A 117 2.71 -16.36 14.50
CA LEU A 117 3.36 -15.91 15.72
C LEU A 117 2.69 -14.63 16.21
N ALA A 118 2.33 -14.59 17.50
CA ALA A 118 1.90 -13.36 18.14
C ALA A 118 3.14 -12.54 18.53
N TRP A 119 3.16 -11.26 18.16
CA TRP A 119 4.27 -10.35 18.47
C TRP A 119 4.26 -9.84 19.91
N ASP A 120 3.08 -9.83 20.58
CA ASP A 120 2.91 -9.32 21.94
C ASP A 120 3.96 -9.84 22.94
N PRO A 121 4.36 -11.11 22.97
CA PRO A 121 5.33 -11.59 23.93
C PRO A 121 6.76 -11.07 23.69
N TYR A 122 7.03 -10.54 22.49
CA TYR A 122 8.37 -10.10 22.07
C TYR A 122 8.54 -8.58 22.14
N PHE A 123 7.46 -7.82 22.25
CA PHE A 123 7.48 -6.36 22.33
C PHE A 123 6.90 -5.92 23.67
N SER A 124 7.58 -5.01 24.34
CA SER A 124 7.04 -4.33 25.52
C SER A 124 5.93 -3.34 25.14
N GLU A 125 5.06 -2.99 26.08
CA GLU A 125 4.06 -1.93 25.88
C GLU A 125 4.71 -0.60 25.44
N ALA A 126 5.89 -0.28 25.98
CA ALA A 126 6.63 0.92 25.59
C ALA A 126 7.08 0.88 24.11
N GLU A 127 7.55 -0.28 23.62
CA GLU A 127 7.91 -0.45 22.21
C GLU A 127 6.68 -0.38 21.30
N LEU A 128 5.56 -1.00 21.68
CA LEU A 128 4.31 -0.95 20.91
C LEU A 128 3.69 0.46 20.89
N SER A 129 3.85 1.23 21.98
CA SER A 129 3.35 2.61 22.02
C SER A 129 4.09 3.59 21.11
N MET A 130 5.28 3.22 20.60
CA MET A 130 6.03 4.04 19.63
C MET A 130 5.42 3.99 18.22
N PHE A 131 4.67 2.94 17.90
CA PHE A 131 4.01 2.82 16.59
C PHE A 131 2.82 3.77 16.49
N LYS A 132 2.54 4.21 15.25
CA LYS A 132 1.25 4.85 14.98
C LYS A 132 0.12 3.86 15.28
N GLN A 133 -0.75 4.23 16.21
CA GLN A 133 -1.77 3.32 16.72
C GLN A 133 -2.77 2.91 15.64
N GLU A 134 -3.09 3.80 14.70
CA GLU A 134 -3.94 3.49 13.56
C GLU A 134 -3.37 2.37 12.71
N PHE A 135 -2.04 2.30 12.56
CA PHE A 135 -1.37 1.25 11.78
C PHE A 135 -1.24 -0.06 12.58
N LEU A 136 -1.00 0.06 13.89
CA LEU A 136 -0.83 -1.09 14.76
C LEU A 136 -2.16 -1.85 14.94
N GLN A 137 -3.29 -1.12 15.02
CA GLN A 137 -4.61 -1.71 15.22
C GLN A 137 -5.01 -2.71 14.14
N GLU A 138 -4.59 -2.50 12.88
CA GLU A 138 -4.86 -3.44 11.80
C GLU A 138 -4.18 -4.81 11.99
N GLY A 139 -3.16 -4.86 12.84
CA GLY A 139 -2.42 -6.08 13.15
C GLY A 139 -3.02 -6.95 14.24
N TYR A 140 -4.05 -6.47 14.93
CA TYR A 140 -4.69 -7.22 16.00
C TYR A 140 -5.82 -8.13 15.48
N PHE A 141 -5.74 -9.39 15.81
CA PHE A 141 -6.74 -10.44 15.55
C PHE A 141 -7.05 -11.15 16.86
N ASP A 142 -8.30 -11.11 17.31
CA ASP A 142 -8.73 -11.69 18.59
C ASP A 142 -7.81 -11.32 19.76
N SER A 143 -7.47 -10.05 19.86
CA SER A 143 -6.57 -9.46 20.87
C SER A 143 -5.11 -9.90 20.80
N ARG A 144 -4.67 -10.59 19.74
CA ARG A 144 -3.27 -10.96 19.48
C ARG A 144 -2.70 -10.08 18.36
N LEU A 145 -1.55 -9.52 18.54
CA LEU A 145 -0.83 -8.78 17.49
C LEU A 145 -0.15 -9.78 16.55
N LEU A 146 -0.80 -10.12 15.43
CA LEU A 146 -0.28 -11.09 14.47
C LEU A 146 0.45 -10.43 13.30
N MET A 147 0.14 -9.17 12.99
CA MET A 147 0.81 -8.41 11.94
C MET A 147 1.48 -7.16 12.54
N LEU A 148 2.78 -7.02 12.32
CA LEU A 148 3.51 -5.83 12.73
C LEU A 148 3.63 -4.86 11.53
N PRO A 149 3.18 -3.60 11.62
CA PRO A 149 3.38 -2.65 10.54
C PRO A 149 4.87 -2.38 10.34
N VAL A 150 5.36 -2.45 9.09
CA VAL A 150 6.77 -2.20 8.74
C VAL A 150 6.92 -1.11 7.68
N ALA A 151 5.90 -0.94 6.84
CA ALA A 151 5.82 0.12 5.83
C ALA A 151 4.36 0.36 5.48
N LYS A 152 3.94 1.61 5.50
CA LYS A 152 2.57 2.00 5.16
C LYS A 152 2.56 2.94 3.97
N SER A 153 1.42 3.12 3.35
CA SER A 153 1.19 4.08 2.29
C SER A 153 -0.18 4.73 2.45
N THR A 154 -0.42 5.77 1.69
CA THR A 154 -1.74 6.39 1.56
C THR A 154 -2.01 6.68 0.09
N GLU A 155 -3.22 7.13 -0.25
CA GLU A 155 -3.50 7.60 -1.59
C GLU A 155 -2.96 9.03 -1.78
N ALA A 156 -2.47 9.31 -2.99
CA ALA A 156 -2.03 10.64 -3.42
C ALA A 156 -2.43 10.88 -4.87
N PHE A 157 -2.39 12.11 -5.30
CA PHE A 157 -2.56 12.48 -6.70
C PHE A 157 -1.21 12.82 -7.31
N PHE A 158 -0.87 12.14 -8.40
CA PHE A 158 0.37 12.36 -9.17
C PHE A 158 0.05 13.09 -10.46
N LEU A 159 0.89 14.08 -10.80
CA LEU A 159 0.71 14.90 -11.98
C LEU A 159 2.03 15.05 -12.74
N ASN A 160 2.00 14.83 -14.05
CA ASN A 160 3.05 15.25 -14.97
C ASN A 160 2.95 16.76 -15.16
N LYS A 161 3.72 17.51 -14.35
CA LYS A 161 3.69 18.97 -14.33
C LYS A 161 4.14 19.56 -15.67
N THR A 162 5.08 18.93 -16.35
CA THR A 162 5.60 19.38 -17.64
C THR A 162 4.48 19.43 -18.68
N LEU A 163 3.75 18.32 -18.85
CA LEU A 163 2.66 18.26 -19.82
C LEU A 163 1.42 19.06 -19.36
N PHE A 164 1.17 19.09 -18.07
CA PHE A 164 0.09 19.92 -17.52
C PHE A 164 0.29 21.40 -17.73
N SER A 165 1.54 21.89 -17.72
CA SER A 165 1.83 23.33 -17.91
C SER A 165 1.35 23.85 -19.26
N ASP A 166 1.53 23.09 -20.35
CA ASP A 166 1.06 23.46 -21.69
C ASP A 166 -0.47 23.47 -21.76
N PHE A 167 -1.11 22.47 -21.18
CA PHE A 167 -2.57 22.38 -21.07
C PHE A 167 -3.15 23.55 -20.25
N SER A 168 -2.60 23.80 -19.07
CA SER A 168 -3.00 24.89 -18.18
C SER A 168 -2.89 26.26 -18.87
N ALA A 169 -1.78 26.53 -19.55
CA ALA A 169 -1.55 27.79 -20.24
C ALA A 169 -2.58 28.07 -21.34
N GLN A 170 -3.08 27.03 -22.02
CA GLN A 170 -4.00 27.17 -23.14
C GLN A 170 -5.48 27.16 -22.71
N THR A 171 -5.81 26.49 -21.59
CA THR A 171 -7.21 26.29 -21.15
C THR A 171 -7.58 27.10 -19.93
N GLY A 172 -6.60 27.59 -19.17
CA GLY A 172 -6.81 28.28 -17.89
C GLY A 172 -7.11 27.33 -16.70
N VAL A 173 -7.04 26.00 -16.90
CA VAL A 173 -7.18 25.03 -15.80
C VAL A 173 -5.99 25.17 -14.86
N SER A 174 -6.24 25.37 -13.57
CA SER A 174 -5.19 25.55 -12.55
C SER A 174 -4.96 24.28 -11.71
N MET A 175 -3.78 24.18 -11.09
CA MET A 175 -3.50 23.08 -10.15
C MET A 175 -4.40 23.10 -8.90
N GLU A 176 -4.88 24.28 -8.48
CA GLU A 176 -5.80 24.37 -7.34
C GLU A 176 -7.12 23.65 -7.62
N GLN A 177 -7.61 23.70 -8.86
CA GLN A 177 -8.82 22.95 -9.24
C GLN A 177 -8.65 21.43 -9.06
N LEU A 178 -7.43 20.90 -9.19
CA LEU A 178 -7.15 19.47 -9.07
C LEU A 178 -7.18 18.97 -7.61
N GLN A 179 -7.34 19.86 -6.63
CA GLN A 179 -7.37 19.47 -5.21
C GLN A 179 -8.72 18.88 -4.76
N SER A 180 -9.76 18.97 -5.59
CA SER A 180 -11.03 18.29 -5.37
C SER A 180 -11.37 17.35 -6.51
N PHE A 181 -12.14 16.29 -6.24
CA PHE A 181 -12.58 15.37 -7.28
C PHE A 181 -13.45 16.04 -8.32
N GLU A 182 -14.31 16.97 -7.92
CA GLU A 182 -15.14 17.71 -8.86
C GLU A 182 -14.29 18.59 -9.80
N GLY A 183 -13.27 19.26 -9.26
CA GLY A 183 -12.35 20.05 -10.05
C GLY A 183 -11.44 19.20 -10.94
N LEU A 184 -10.96 18.05 -10.42
CA LEU A 184 -10.19 17.05 -11.17
C LEU A 184 -11.00 16.51 -12.36
N PHE A 185 -12.27 16.15 -12.13
CA PHE A 185 -13.16 15.63 -13.15
C PHE A 185 -13.51 16.67 -14.21
N SER A 186 -13.73 17.93 -13.78
CA SER A 186 -13.91 19.05 -14.71
C SER A 186 -12.67 19.24 -15.59
N ALA A 187 -11.48 19.25 -15.00
CA ALA A 187 -10.22 19.38 -15.71
C ALA A 187 -10.00 18.19 -16.68
N ALA A 188 -10.39 16.98 -16.27
CA ALA A 188 -10.25 15.78 -17.09
C ALA A 188 -11.09 15.86 -18.37
N ASN A 189 -12.31 16.38 -18.29
CA ASN A 189 -13.17 16.57 -19.47
C ASN A 189 -12.58 17.65 -20.41
N VAL A 190 -12.11 18.76 -19.86
CA VAL A 190 -11.44 19.82 -20.66
C VAL A 190 -10.17 19.28 -21.34
N TYR A 191 -9.40 18.43 -20.63
CA TYR A 191 -8.20 17.81 -21.22
C TYR A 191 -8.52 16.86 -22.36
N TYR A 192 -9.59 16.07 -22.20
CA TYR A 192 -10.05 15.13 -23.24
C TYR A 192 -10.33 15.88 -24.55
N ASP A 193 -11.06 16.99 -24.49
CA ASP A 193 -11.35 17.83 -25.64
C ASP A 193 -10.10 18.50 -26.20
N TRP A 194 -9.30 19.13 -25.36
CA TRP A 194 -8.08 19.85 -25.74
C TRP A 194 -7.04 18.93 -26.40
N SER A 195 -6.90 17.71 -25.88
CA SER A 195 -5.89 16.75 -26.34
C SER A 195 -6.31 15.94 -27.57
N GLY A 196 -7.56 16.08 -28.03
CA GLY A 196 -8.11 15.29 -29.11
C GLY A 196 -8.41 13.84 -28.71
N GLY A 197 -8.90 13.63 -27.50
CA GLY A 197 -9.40 12.35 -27.01
C GLY A 197 -8.44 11.54 -26.14
N LYS A 198 -7.39 12.15 -25.59
CA LYS A 198 -6.55 11.50 -24.59
C LYS A 198 -7.15 11.64 -23.20
N HIS A 199 -7.04 10.61 -22.38
CA HIS A 199 -7.46 10.65 -20.99
C HIS A 199 -6.56 11.55 -20.15
N PHE A 200 -7.12 12.21 -19.14
CA PHE A 200 -6.35 13.04 -18.20
C PHE A 200 -5.74 12.20 -17.09
N THR A 201 -6.53 11.31 -16.50
CA THR A 201 -6.20 10.63 -15.27
C THR A 201 -6.61 9.16 -15.29
N GLN A 202 -5.98 8.37 -14.43
CA GLN A 202 -6.41 7.03 -14.03
C GLN A 202 -6.65 7.02 -12.52
N ILE A 203 -7.75 6.44 -12.07
CA ILE A 203 -7.98 6.12 -10.65
C ILE A 203 -7.60 4.67 -10.46
N ASN A 204 -6.54 4.43 -9.67
CA ASN A 204 -5.98 3.08 -9.51
C ASN A 204 -6.86 2.17 -8.65
N ASP A 205 -7.74 2.74 -7.82
CA ASP A 205 -8.56 1.99 -6.88
C ASP A 205 -9.93 2.67 -6.67
N TYR A 206 -10.95 2.15 -7.35
CA TYR A 206 -12.33 2.66 -7.25
C TYR A 206 -13.00 2.31 -5.92
N TYR A 207 -12.57 1.21 -5.31
CA TYR A 207 -13.08 0.80 -3.99
C TYR A 207 -12.66 1.81 -2.91
N HIS A 208 -11.40 2.27 -2.95
CA HIS A 208 -10.92 3.32 -2.05
C HIS A 208 -11.60 4.66 -2.33
N TYR A 209 -11.77 5.01 -3.61
CA TYR A 209 -12.53 6.20 -4.01
C TYR A 209 -13.95 6.19 -3.43
N ALA A 210 -14.66 5.06 -3.58
CA ALA A 210 -16.02 4.90 -3.06
C ALA A 210 -16.06 4.95 -1.52
N LEU A 211 -15.11 4.26 -0.84
CA LEU A 211 -15.03 4.27 0.62
C LEU A 211 -14.84 5.68 1.17
N VAL A 212 -13.87 6.43 0.64
CA VAL A 212 -13.59 7.80 1.09
C VAL A 212 -14.76 8.72 0.75
N GLY A 213 -15.30 8.62 -0.47
CA GLY A 213 -16.43 9.43 -0.90
C GLY A 213 -17.68 9.20 -0.06
N MET A 214 -18.02 7.96 0.23
CA MET A 214 -19.14 7.61 1.10
C MET A 214 -18.97 8.21 2.51
N LYS A 215 -17.77 8.12 3.10
CA LYS A 215 -17.47 8.75 4.39
C LYS A 215 -17.59 10.27 4.33
N ALA A 216 -17.12 10.91 3.26
CA ALA A 216 -17.23 12.35 3.07
C ALA A 216 -18.72 12.81 3.03
N HIS A 217 -19.59 12.01 2.43
CA HIS A 217 -21.04 12.29 2.33
C HIS A 217 -21.87 11.73 3.51
N GLY A 218 -21.21 11.28 4.59
CA GLY A 218 -21.88 10.79 5.80
C GLY A 218 -22.49 9.38 5.66
N GLY A 219 -22.17 8.66 4.59
CA GLY A 219 -22.58 7.28 4.35
C GLY A 219 -21.57 6.25 4.88
N GLU A 220 -21.94 5.00 4.76
CA GLU A 220 -21.09 3.85 5.08
C GLU A 220 -20.99 2.93 3.87
N PHE A 221 -19.78 2.73 3.33
CA PHE A 221 -19.60 1.93 2.12
C PHE A 221 -19.75 0.43 2.37
N ILE A 222 -19.35 -0.02 3.56
CA ILE A 222 -19.38 -1.44 3.95
C ILE A 222 -20.07 -1.55 5.30
N ARG A 223 -21.08 -2.41 5.37
CA ARG A 223 -21.79 -2.76 6.60
C ARG A 223 -21.98 -4.26 6.64
N ASP A 224 -21.59 -4.89 7.75
CA ASP A 224 -21.71 -6.36 7.96
C ASP A 224 -21.08 -7.18 6.82
N GLY A 225 -19.98 -6.69 6.22
CA GLY A 225 -19.29 -7.35 5.12
C GLY A 225 -19.92 -7.16 3.73
N GLU A 226 -20.97 -6.33 3.62
CA GLU A 226 -21.69 -6.07 2.37
C GLU A 226 -21.53 -4.61 1.93
N LEU A 227 -21.38 -4.38 0.62
CA LEU A 227 -21.34 -3.04 0.05
C LEU A 227 -22.72 -2.38 0.07
N GLN A 228 -22.77 -1.10 0.44
CA GLN A 228 -24.00 -0.32 0.58
C GLN A 228 -24.27 0.52 -0.68
N LEU A 229 -24.33 -0.09 -1.86
CA LEU A 229 -24.54 0.61 -3.13
C LEU A 229 -25.92 1.26 -3.27
N ASN A 230 -26.87 0.90 -2.40
CA ASN A 230 -28.20 1.52 -2.33
C ASN A 230 -28.27 2.74 -1.40
N ASP A 231 -27.19 3.08 -0.70
CA ASP A 231 -27.14 4.29 0.12
C ASP A 231 -27.15 5.53 -0.80
N PRO A 232 -27.97 6.57 -0.52
CA PRO A 232 -28.00 7.81 -1.31
C PRO A 232 -26.62 8.49 -1.45
N ALA A 233 -25.74 8.36 -0.44
CA ALA A 233 -24.37 8.87 -0.50
C ALA A 233 -23.57 8.21 -1.62
N PHE A 234 -23.82 6.93 -1.95
CA PHE A 234 -23.13 6.25 -3.05
C PHE A 234 -23.45 6.90 -4.39
N GLU A 235 -24.71 7.27 -4.63
CA GLU A 235 -25.09 7.92 -5.88
C GLU A 235 -24.42 9.29 -6.05
N ALA A 236 -24.26 10.06 -4.95
CA ALA A 236 -23.55 11.33 -4.95
C ALA A 236 -22.07 11.17 -5.30
N VAL A 237 -21.42 10.10 -4.84
CA VAL A 237 -20.02 9.75 -5.17
C VAL A 237 -19.90 9.21 -6.59
N TRP A 238 -20.84 8.37 -7.01
CA TRP A 238 -20.80 7.66 -8.29
C TRP A 238 -21.01 8.58 -9.50
N LYS A 239 -22.02 9.46 -9.44
CA LYS A 239 -22.42 10.26 -10.62
C LYS A 239 -21.30 11.13 -11.21
N PRO A 240 -20.52 11.90 -10.43
CA PRO A 240 -19.42 12.69 -10.99
C PRO A 240 -18.34 11.83 -11.65
N LEU A 241 -17.98 10.71 -11.02
CA LEU A 241 -17.04 9.73 -11.56
C LEU A 241 -17.56 9.16 -12.90
N ALA A 242 -18.79 8.64 -12.88
CA ALA A 242 -19.40 8.02 -14.06
C ALA A 242 -19.52 8.99 -15.22
N LYS A 243 -19.98 10.23 -14.97
CA LYS A 243 -20.08 11.27 -16.01
C LYS A 243 -18.73 11.51 -16.70
N THR A 244 -17.65 11.64 -15.94
CA THR A 244 -16.31 11.92 -16.46
C THR A 244 -15.71 10.72 -17.18
N ALA A 245 -15.93 9.51 -16.65
CA ALA A 245 -15.46 8.29 -17.27
C ALA A 245 -16.20 7.99 -18.59
N ILE A 246 -17.54 8.19 -18.62
CA ILE A 246 -18.36 8.02 -19.84
C ILE A 246 -17.96 9.04 -20.90
N TYR A 247 -17.65 10.28 -20.51
CA TYR A 247 -17.17 11.31 -21.43
C TYR A 247 -15.82 10.98 -22.06
N GLY A 248 -14.92 10.31 -21.29
CA GLY A 248 -13.58 9.91 -21.73
C GLY A 248 -12.44 10.57 -20.93
N GLY A 249 -12.75 11.38 -19.92
CA GLY A 249 -11.70 12.06 -19.11
C GLY A 249 -10.86 11.11 -18.25
N ILE A 250 -11.39 9.92 -17.91
CA ILE A 250 -10.74 8.91 -17.07
C ILE A 250 -10.38 7.68 -17.89
N CYS A 251 -9.13 7.22 -17.78
CA CYS A 251 -8.68 5.96 -18.36
C CYS A 251 -9.25 4.78 -17.56
N LEU A 252 -10.01 3.92 -18.25
CA LEU A 252 -10.66 2.75 -17.67
C LEU A 252 -9.92 1.43 -17.97
N ASP A 253 -8.83 1.48 -18.72
CA ASP A 253 -8.10 0.29 -19.14
C ASP A 253 -7.34 -0.36 -17.99
N ASP A 254 -7.12 -1.67 -18.10
CA ASP A 254 -6.34 -2.41 -17.15
C ASP A 254 -4.84 -2.12 -17.28
N GLY A 255 -4.12 -2.19 -16.18
CA GLY A 255 -2.69 -2.00 -16.13
C GLY A 255 -2.24 -0.82 -15.27
N TYR A 256 -0.93 -0.70 -15.16
CA TYR A 256 -0.31 0.29 -14.28
C TYR A 256 -0.30 1.67 -14.91
N ALA A 257 -0.70 2.69 -14.16
CA ALA A 257 -0.67 4.08 -14.57
C ALA A 257 0.73 4.52 -15.06
N ALA A 258 1.80 4.06 -14.42
CA ALA A 258 3.18 4.39 -14.81
C ALA A 258 3.54 3.99 -16.26
N ALA A 259 2.99 2.89 -16.77
CA ALA A 259 3.17 2.50 -18.18
C ALA A 259 2.50 3.49 -19.13
N ARG A 260 1.28 3.95 -18.79
CA ARG A 260 0.49 4.92 -19.57
C ARG A 260 1.07 6.33 -19.52
N TRP A 261 1.69 6.69 -18.40
CA TRP A 261 2.46 7.93 -18.31
C TRP A 261 3.59 7.96 -19.32
N LYS A 262 4.30 6.82 -19.43
CA LYS A 262 5.45 6.69 -20.31
C LYS A 262 5.09 6.90 -21.79
N THR A 263 3.87 6.56 -22.19
CA THR A 263 3.36 6.68 -23.58
C THR A 263 2.43 7.89 -23.78
N VAL A 264 2.29 8.75 -22.77
CA VAL A 264 1.41 9.94 -22.79
C VAL A 264 -0.06 9.60 -23.09
N GLU A 265 -0.51 8.42 -22.65
CA GLU A 265 -1.93 8.07 -22.69
C GLU A 265 -2.72 8.78 -21.58
N ILE A 266 -2.05 9.02 -20.44
CA ILE A 266 -2.52 9.84 -19.33
C ILE A 266 -1.41 10.77 -18.86
N ILE A 267 -1.76 11.85 -18.17
CA ILE A 267 -0.80 12.77 -17.55
C ILE A 267 -0.93 12.87 -16.02
N SER A 268 -1.86 12.14 -15.45
CA SER A 268 -2.04 12.09 -13.99
C SER A 268 -2.63 10.75 -13.54
N ASN A 269 -2.50 10.45 -12.27
CA ASN A 269 -3.23 9.35 -11.63
C ASN A 269 -3.46 9.61 -10.14
N VAL A 270 -4.55 9.03 -9.64
CA VAL A 270 -4.80 8.86 -8.21
C VAL A 270 -4.39 7.46 -7.83
N GLY A 271 -3.51 7.32 -6.84
CA GLY A 271 -2.99 6.03 -6.43
C GLY A 271 -2.10 6.07 -5.19
N SER A 272 -1.48 4.96 -4.88
CA SER A 272 -0.63 4.81 -3.69
C SER A 272 0.60 5.72 -3.73
N THR A 273 1.01 6.26 -2.58
CA THR A 273 2.31 6.95 -2.44
C THR A 273 3.47 6.09 -2.93
N ALA A 274 3.38 4.76 -2.83
CA ALA A 274 4.38 3.82 -3.33
C ALA A 274 4.49 3.79 -4.87
N ASP A 275 3.53 4.34 -5.61
CA ASP A 275 3.58 4.43 -7.07
C ASP A 275 4.76 5.30 -7.54
N ILE A 276 5.27 6.20 -6.68
CA ILE A 276 6.45 7.02 -6.97
C ILE A 276 7.67 6.19 -7.40
N LEU A 277 7.80 4.96 -6.90
CA LEU A 277 8.89 4.05 -7.25
C LEU A 277 8.93 3.72 -8.76
N TYR A 278 7.76 3.76 -9.41
CA TYR A 278 7.56 3.34 -10.80
C TYR A 278 7.31 4.52 -11.74
N GLN A 279 7.15 5.73 -11.21
CA GLN A 279 6.93 6.92 -12.05
C GLN A 279 8.12 7.16 -12.98
N PRO A 280 7.86 7.40 -14.29
CA PRO A 280 8.92 7.68 -15.24
C PRO A 280 9.48 9.09 -15.06
N ASP A 281 10.74 9.28 -15.40
CA ASP A 281 11.43 10.58 -15.49
C ASP A 281 11.39 11.17 -16.90
N GLN A 282 10.90 10.40 -17.88
CA GLN A 282 10.72 10.83 -19.26
C GLN A 282 9.52 10.09 -19.90
N VAL A 283 8.93 10.74 -20.89
CA VAL A 283 7.90 10.15 -21.75
C VAL A 283 8.46 9.82 -23.13
N ILE A 284 7.80 8.91 -23.85
CA ILE A 284 8.15 8.45 -25.19
C ILE A 284 6.94 8.70 -26.10
N TYR A 285 7.16 9.46 -27.16
CA TYR A 285 6.13 9.74 -28.17
C TYR A 285 6.08 8.64 -29.25
N PRO A 286 5.00 8.58 -30.07
CA PRO A 286 4.86 7.58 -31.13
C PRO A 286 5.98 7.59 -32.19
N ASP A 287 6.65 8.73 -32.38
CA ASP A 287 7.81 8.88 -33.27
C ASP A 287 9.14 8.45 -32.63
N ASN A 288 9.09 7.84 -31.43
CA ASN A 288 10.23 7.47 -30.57
C ASN A 288 11.05 8.64 -30.03
N SER A 289 10.61 9.88 -30.19
CA SER A 289 11.20 11.00 -29.46
C SER A 289 10.89 10.89 -27.97
N THR A 290 11.77 11.47 -27.14
CA THR A 290 11.61 11.45 -25.67
C THR A 290 11.62 12.85 -25.12
N GLN A 291 10.89 13.07 -24.04
CA GLN A 291 10.88 14.32 -23.30
C GLN A 291 11.05 14.01 -21.80
N ALA A 292 12.03 14.67 -21.18
CA ALA A 292 12.15 14.64 -19.72
C ALA A 292 10.94 15.35 -19.08
N ILE A 293 10.43 14.79 -17.99
CA ILE A 293 9.25 15.31 -17.30
C ILE A 293 9.54 15.56 -15.82
N GLU A 294 8.84 16.54 -15.27
CA GLU A 294 8.74 16.80 -13.84
C GLU A 294 7.45 16.17 -13.31
N THR A 295 7.59 15.17 -12.43
CA THR A 295 6.46 14.57 -11.70
C THR A 295 6.30 15.28 -10.37
N ILE A 296 5.08 15.69 -10.04
CA ILE A 296 4.73 16.22 -8.73
C ILE A 296 3.68 15.35 -8.03
N SER A 297 3.75 15.33 -6.71
CA SER A 297 2.77 14.69 -5.84
C SER A 297 1.91 15.76 -5.18
N MET A 298 0.62 15.61 -5.27
CA MET A 298 -0.39 16.48 -4.64
C MET A 298 -1.19 15.66 -3.63
N PRO A 299 -1.86 16.32 -2.66
CA PRO A 299 -2.78 15.62 -1.78
C PRO A 299 -3.83 14.82 -2.55
N TYR A 300 -4.30 13.73 -1.93
CA TYR A 300 -5.48 13.03 -2.43
C TYR A 300 -6.64 14.02 -2.56
N PRO A 301 -7.31 14.09 -3.73
CA PRO A 301 -8.36 15.07 -3.94
C PRO A 301 -9.48 14.90 -2.92
N VAL A 302 -9.99 16.01 -2.39
CA VAL A 302 -11.11 15.97 -1.46
C VAL A 302 -12.44 15.97 -2.20
N PHE A 303 -13.49 15.45 -1.57
CA PHE A 303 -14.86 15.70 -2.01
C PHE A 303 -15.29 17.09 -1.50
N SER A 304 -15.94 17.89 -2.33
CA SER A 304 -16.31 19.27 -1.99
C SER A 304 -17.26 19.36 -0.79
N GLU A 305 -18.01 18.29 -0.54
CA GLU A 305 -18.86 18.14 0.64
C GLU A 305 -18.20 17.13 1.59
N GLY A 306 -18.07 17.52 2.86
CA GLY A 306 -17.58 16.63 3.91
C GLY A 306 -16.16 16.89 4.38
N THR A 307 -15.65 15.96 5.18
CA THR A 307 -14.31 16.05 5.79
C THR A 307 -13.27 15.45 4.86
N ALA A 308 -12.14 16.13 4.71
CA ALA A 308 -10.99 15.59 3.98
C ALA A 308 -10.55 14.26 4.58
N GLY A 309 -10.39 13.25 3.74
CA GLY A 309 -10.01 11.91 4.17
C GLY A 309 -9.28 11.15 3.07
N THR A 310 -8.58 10.12 3.49
CA THR A 310 -7.90 9.17 2.61
C THR A 310 -7.79 7.82 3.31
N VAL A 311 -7.50 6.77 2.57
CA VAL A 311 -7.21 5.46 3.18
C VAL A 311 -5.73 5.34 3.50
N HIS A 312 -5.39 4.71 4.62
CA HIS A 312 -4.05 4.20 4.79
C HIS A 312 -3.97 2.76 4.28
N ARG A 313 -2.88 2.46 3.63
CA ARG A 313 -2.63 1.19 2.94
C ARG A 313 -1.32 0.59 3.42
N GLY A 314 -1.06 -0.58 2.92
CA GLY A 314 0.17 -1.33 3.15
C GLY A 314 -0.07 -2.48 4.11
N GLY A 315 0.65 -3.54 3.83
CA GLY A 315 0.67 -4.69 4.69
C GLY A 315 1.59 -4.50 5.90
N GLY A 316 1.83 -5.59 6.58
CA GLY A 316 2.80 -5.69 7.64
C GLY A 316 3.58 -6.98 7.56
N LEU A 317 4.46 -7.17 8.50
CA LEU A 317 5.26 -8.37 8.69
C LEU A 317 4.49 -9.39 9.53
N PHE A 318 4.37 -10.58 9.00
CA PHE A 318 3.91 -11.77 9.68
C PHE A 318 5.06 -12.74 9.89
N ALA A 319 4.97 -13.57 10.92
CA ALA A 319 5.84 -14.72 11.11
C ALA A 319 4.99 -15.99 11.28
N ILE A 320 5.45 -17.10 10.72
CA ILE A 320 4.89 -18.41 11.03
C ILE A 320 5.45 -18.87 12.38
N LYS A 321 4.55 -19.27 13.27
CA LYS A 321 4.94 -19.80 14.58
C LYS A 321 5.71 -21.10 14.42
N SER A 322 6.97 -21.08 14.81
CA SER A 322 7.85 -22.25 14.76
C SER A 322 7.79 -23.03 16.09
N SER A 323 8.01 -24.35 16.02
CA SER A 323 8.30 -25.16 17.19
C SER A 323 9.74 -24.97 17.70
N ASP A 324 10.63 -24.40 16.89
CA ASP A 324 11.96 -23.93 17.29
C ASP A 324 11.85 -22.49 17.80
N GLU A 325 11.87 -22.30 19.12
CA GLU A 325 11.77 -20.98 19.76
C GLU A 325 12.90 -20.02 19.33
N ARG A 326 14.02 -20.52 18.85
CA ARG A 326 15.10 -19.68 18.30
C ARG A 326 14.67 -18.97 17.03
N LYS A 327 13.84 -19.62 16.17
CA LYS A 327 13.26 -18.98 14.98
C LYS A 327 12.25 -17.89 15.37
N ASN A 328 11.40 -18.13 16.36
CA ASN A 328 10.45 -17.15 16.86
C ASN A 328 11.20 -15.92 17.41
N TYR A 329 12.25 -16.15 18.21
CA TYR A 329 13.10 -15.08 18.72
C TYR A 329 13.83 -14.33 17.60
N ALA A 330 14.40 -15.04 16.62
CA ALA A 330 15.10 -14.45 15.49
C ALA A 330 14.15 -13.55 14.64
N ALA A 331 12.91 -14.00 14.42
CA ALA A 331 11.88 -13.20 13.76
C ALA A 331 11.63 -11.88 14.51
N ALA A 332 11.52 -11.92 15.83
CA ALA A 332 11.34 -10.74 16.67
C ALA A 332 12.54 -9.79 16.63
N VAL A 333 13.77 -10.30 16.64
CA VAL A 333 14.99 -9.48 16.51
C VAL A 333 15.00 -8.75 15.17
N PHE A 334 14.69 -9.43 14.08
CA PHE A 334 14.62 -8.82 12.76
C PHE A 334 13.50 -7.77 12.70
N ALA A 335 12.30 -8.08 13.22
CA ALA A 335 11.16 -7.16 13.25
C ALA A 335 11.47 -5.87 14.02
N LYS A 336 12.11 -5.99 15.20
CA LYS A 336 12.54 -4.83 16.00
C LYS A 336 13.56 -3.98 15.25
N TRP A 337 14.58 -4.61 14.68
CA TRP A 337 15.60 -3.91 13.91
C TRP A 337 15.00 -3.17 12.70
N LEU A 338 14.11 -3.81 11.95
CA LEU A 338 13.48 -3.21 10.76
C LEU A 338 12.59 -2.02 11.12
N THR A 339 12.00 -2.00 12.31
CA THR A 339 11.09 -0.94 12.79
C THR A 339 11.79 0.12 13.66
N GLU A 340 13.08 -0.03 13.95
CA GLU A 340 13.89 1.05 14.53
C GLU A 340 13.89 2.27 13.60
N GLN A 341 13.87 3.47 14.17
CA GLN A 341 13.66 4.72 13.45
C GLN A 341 14.54 4.88 12.21
N GLU A 342 15.86 4.68 12.33
CA GLU A 342 16.79 4.87 11.21
C GLU A 342 16.63 3.79 10.13
N ASN A 343 16.56 2.54 10.56
CA ASN A 343 16.42 1.40 9.64
C ASN A 343 15.09 1.46 8.88
N ASN A 344 14.02 1.81 9.59
CA ASN A 344 12.71 1.98 8.96
C ASN A 344 12.70 3.14 7.97
N LEU A 345 13.25 4.30 8.33
CA LEU A 345 13.36 5.44 7.43
C LEU A 345 14.18 5.12 6.17
N ASN A 346 15.33 4.48 6.31
CA ASN A 346 16.17 4.10 5.17
C ASN A 346 15.40 3.18 4.22
N PHE A 347 14.67 2.19 4.75
CA PHE A 347 13.85 1.29 3.96
C PHE A 347 12.69 2.01 3.26
N VAL A 348 11.85 2.73 4.01
CA VAL A 348 10.59 3.28 3.47
C VAL A 348 10.82 4.44 2.52
N THR A 349 11.83 5.28 2.76
CA THR A 349 12.07 6.48 1.94
C THR A 349 12.62 6.18 0.55
N GLU A 350 13.22 5.03 0.34
CA GLU A 350 13.61 4.58 -1.00
C GLU A 350 12.48 3.94 -1.81
N ALA A 351 11.40 3.56 -1.12
CA ALA A 351 10.28 2.81 -1.69
C ALA A 351 8.98 3.63 -1.85
N GLY A 352 8.95 4.89 -1.39
CA GLY A 352 7.73 5.72 -1.41
C GLY A 352 6.71 5.33 -0.33
N TYR A 353 7.12 4.53 0.65
CA TYR A 353 6.29 4.16 1.78
C TYR A 353 6.44 5.14 2.94
N LEU A 354 5.49 5.10 3.86
CA LEU A 354 5.46 5.89 5.08
C LEU A 354 6.06 5.09 6.23
N PRO A 355 6.81 5.75 7.13
CA PRO A 355 7.32 5.11 8.34
C PRO A 355 6.19 4.70 9.28
N VAL A 356 6.50 3.83 10.23
CA VAL A 356 5.46 3.23 11.08
C VAL A 356 5.45 3.72 12.53
N THR A 357 6.44 4.52 12.93
CA THR A 357 6.54 5.10 14.29
C THR A 357 6.41 6.62 14.25
N ASP A 358 5.86 7.21 15.32
CA ASP A 358 5.70 8.66 15.41
C ASP A 358 7.04 9.39 15.32
N ALA A 359 8.09 8.88 15.99
CA ALA A 359 9.42 9.48 15.94
C ALA A 359 10.02 9.47 14.53
N ALA A 360 9.80 8.42 13.74
CA ALA A 360 10.24 8.34 12.35
C ALA A 360 9.49 9.34 11.47
N PHE A 361 8.18 9.49 11.67
CA PHE A 361 7.39 10.51 10.97
C PHE A 361 7.89 11.92 11.30
N ASP A 362 8.06 12.25 12.58
CA ASP A 362 8.51 13.57 13.01
C ASP A 362 9.88 13.90 12.41
N ARG A 363 10.80 12.94 12.38
CA ARG A 363 12.10 13.11 11.76
C ARG A 363 12.02 13.32 10.26
N LEU A 364 11.20 12.54 9.56
CA LEU A 364 10.99 12.66 8.11
C LEU A 364 10.47 14.05 7.74
N LEU A 365 9.53 14.59 8.53
CA LEU A 365 8.91 15.89 8.29
C LEU A 365 9.79 17.06 8.73
N ALA A 366 10.55 16.90 9.80
CA ALA A 366 11.47 17.95 10.29
C ALA A 366 12.72 18.10 9.41
N ASN A 367 13.16 17.03 8.77
CA ASN A 367 14.43 16.98 8.04
C ASN A 367 14.31 16.12 6.77
N PRO A 368 13.52 16.52 5.76
CA PRO A 368 13.36 15.74 4.53
C PRO A 368 14.63 15.71 3.66
N GLU A 369 15.65 16.49 3.98
CA GLU A 369 16.87 16.65 3.18
C GLU A 369 17.71 15.36 3.09
N PHE A 370 17.53 14.39 3.98
CA PHE A 370 18.21 13.11 3.83
C PHE A 370 17.63 12.25 2.70
N VAL A 371 16.40 12.54 2.24
CA VAL A 371 15.81 11.92 1.07
C VAL A 371 16.44 12.51 -0.18
N GLN A 372 17.20 11.69 -0.92
CA GLN A 372 18.05 12.18 -2.01
C GLN A 372 17.28 12.74 -3.21
N LYS A 373 16.12 12.15 -3.53
CA LYS A 373 15.34 12.52 -4.71
C LYS A 373 14.32 13.60 -4.38
N GLU A 374 14.29 14.68 -5.18
CA GLU A 374 13.40 15.82 -4.98
C GLU A 374 11.92 15.44 -5.04
N ASN A 375 11.52 14.61 -6.02
CA ASN A 375 10.13 14.15 -6.13
C ASN A 375 9.69 13.32 -4.92
N TYR A 376 10.59 12.56 -4.29
CA TYR A 376 10.31 11.84 -3.04
C TYR A 376 10.21 12.80 -1.85
N ARG A 377 11.08 13.82 -1.75
CA ARG A 377 10.95 14.86 -0.72
C ARG A 377 9.60 15.55 -0.77
N GLN A 378 9.17 15.91 -1.99
CA GLN A 378 7.86 16.51 -2.20
C GLN A 378 6.73 15.55 -1.82
N LEU A 379 6.82 14.27 -2.19
CA LEU A 379 5.84 13.26 -1.80
C LEU A 379 5.70 13.19 -0.28
N TYR A 380 6.81 13.11 0.46
CA TYR A 380 6.77 13.00 1.91
C TYR A 380 6.23 14.25 2.59
N LYS A 381 6.53 15.44 2.04
CA LYS A 381 5.91 16.69 2.49
C LYS A 381 4.40 16.66 2.29
N THR A 382 3.95 16.24 1.12
CA THR A 382 2.53 16.12 0.78
C THR A 382 1.83 15.10 1.69
N ALA A 383 2.36 13.88 1.79
CA ALA A 383 1.80 12.83 2.61
C ALA A 383 1.80 13.20 4.11
N GLY A 384 2.86 13.86 4.57
CA GLY A 384 2.94 14.32 5.96
C GLY A 384 1.89 15.38 6.30
N ASN A 385 1.58 16.29 5.40
CA ASN A 385 0.50 17.25 5.58
C ASN A 385 -0.86 16.53 5.61
N MET A 386 -1.09 15.59 4.69
CA MET A 386 -2.31 14.79 4.66
C MET A 386 -2.54 14.02 5.97
N ILE A 387 -1.50 13.37 6.51
CA ILE A 387 -1.61 12.62 7.78
C ILE A 387 -1.99 13.52 8.97
N ARG A 388 -1.65 14.82 8.92
CA ARG A 388 -2.02 15.79 9.96
C ARG A 388 -3.42 16.36 9.78
N GLU A 389 -3.89 16.47 8.55
CA GLU A 389 -5.10 17.25 8.20
C GLU A 389 -6.27 16.36 7.77
N TYR A 390 -6.00 15.14 7.26
CA TYR A 390 -7.01 14.23 6.75
C TYR A 390 -7.39 13.18 7.77
N SER A 391 -8.64 12.75 7.73
CA SER A 391 -9.06 11.52 8.40
C SER A 391 -8.45 10.31 7.67
N LEU A 392 -7.74 9.46 8.40
CA LEU A 392 -7.16 8.23 7.86
C LEU A 392 -8.15 7.08 8.07
N TYR A 393 -8.61 6.47 6.99
CA TYR A 393 -9.54 5.34 7.04
C TYR A 393 -8.81 4.02 6.83
N SER A 394 -9.11 3.04 7.69
CA SER A 394 -8.70 1.65 7.49
C SER A 394 -9.58 1.00 6.43
N ILE A 395 -8.99 0.11 5.62
CA ILE A 395 -9.74 -0.75 4.72
C ILE A 395 -10.34 -1.86 5.58
N PRO A 396 -11.68 -2.03 5.60
CA PRO A 396 -12.33 -3.05 6.41
C PRO A 396 -11.86 -4.47 6.04
N VAL A 397 -11.60 -5.27 7.07
CA VAL A 397 -11.23 -6.69 6.94
C VAL A 397 -12.43 -7.54 7.33
N PHE A 398 -12.93 -8.34 6.40
CA PHE A 398 -14.04 -9.27 6.61
C PHE A 398 -13.87 -10.49 5.71
N ASP A 399 -14.67 -11.53 5.92
CA ASP A 399 -14.59 -12.72 5.07
C ASP A 399 -14.82 -12.37 3.60
N LYS A 400 -13.98 -12.88 2.70
CA LYS A 400 -13.98 -12.60 1.26
C LYS A 400 -13.80 -11.13 0.87
N ALA A 401 -13.29 -10.26 1.75
CA ALA A 401 -13.08 -8.84 1.45
C ALA A 401 -12.31 -8.60 0.14
N SER A 402 -11.30 -9.43 -0.15
CA SER A 402 -10.53 -9.35 -1.40
C SER A 402 -11.36 -9.66 -2.64
N ASP A 403 -12.24 -10.66 -2.55
CA ASP A 403 -13.12 -11.05 -3.67
C ASP A 403 -14.16 -9.96 -3.92
N VAL A 404 -14.75 -9.41 -2.85
CA VAL A 404 -15.69 -8.29 -2.91
C VAL A 404 -15.04 -7.06 -3.53
N GLN A 405 -13.84 -6.70 -3.09
CA GLN A 405 -13.08 -5.58 -3.67
C GLN A 405 -12.79 -5.81 -5.16
N SER A 406 -12.26 -6.98 -5.52
CA SER A 406 -11.93 -7.30 -6.91
C SER A 406 -13.17 -7.29 -7.81
N HIS A 407 -14.27 -7.88 -7.32
CA HIS A 407 -15.53 -7.91 -8.06
C HIS A 407 -16.14 -6.51 -8.24
N PHE A 408 -16.03 -5.65 -7.23
CA PHE A 408 -16.45 -4.25 -7.34
C PHE A 408 -15.63 -3.50 -8.40
N GLU A 409 -14.29 -3.61 -8.35
CA GLU A 409 -13.40 -2.99 -9.33
C GLU A 409 -13.71 -3.43 -10.78
N GLU A 410 -13.91 -4.72 -10.99
CA GLU A 410 -14.26 -5.29 -12.28
C GLU A 410 -15.64 -4.79 -12.77
N SER A 411 -16.63 -4.75 -11.86
CA SER A 411 -17.98 -4.26 -12.17
C SER A 411 -17.99 -2.78 -12.54
N VAL A 412 -17.25 -1.94 -11.81
CA VAL A 412 -17.09 -0.51 -12.12
C VAL A 412 -16.52 -0.33 -13.53
N LYS A 413 -15.40 -0.97 -13.82
CA LYS A 413 -14.76 -0.87 -15.13
C LYS A 413 -15.66 -1.37 -16.26
N LEU A 414 -16.31 -2.51 -16.06
CA LEU A 414 -17.22 -3.09 -17.05
C LEU A 414 -18.36 -2.13 -17.40
N VAL A 415 -19.02 -1.59 -16.39
CA VAL A 415 -20.17 -0.68 -16.58
C VAL A 415 -19.73 0.62 -17.23
N LEU A 416 -18.65 1.23 -16.76
CA LEU A 416 -18.18 2.49 -17.30
C LEU A 416 -17.63 2.36 -18.73
N LYS A 417 -16.89 1.29 -19.06
CA LYS A 417 -16.45 1.00 -20.44
C LYS A 417 -17.63 0.78 -21.38
N SER A 418 -18.63 0.01 -20.94
CA SER A 418 -19.84 -0.22 -21.73
C SER A 418 -20.60 1.08 -21.99
N ALA A 419 -20.74 1.92 -20.98
CA ALA A 419 -21.42 3.21 -21.11
C ALA A 419 -20.63 4.20 -21.99
N HIS A 420 -19.29 4.24 -21.87
CA HIS A 420 -18.44 5.05 -22.75
C HIS A 420 -18.59 4.65 -24.21
N ASN A 421 -18.55 3.35 -24.51
CA ASN A 421 -18.71 2.84 -25.88
C ASN A 421 -20.10 3.22 -26.45
N GLN A 422 -21.16 3.11 -25.65
CA GLN A 422 -22.50 3.54 -26.05
C GLN A 422 -22.55 5.05 -26.28
N TYR A 423 -21.88 5.85 -25.43
CA TYR A 423 -21.81 7.31 -25.61
C TYR A 423 -21.19 7.66 -26.96
N VAL A 424 -20.01 7.09 -27.25
CA VAL A 424 -19.29 7.35 -28.51
C VAL A 424 -20.17 6.93 -29.73
N GLU A 425 -20.71 5.72 -29.72
CA GLU A 425 -21.55 5.21 -30.80
C GLU A 425 -22.79 6.08 -31.08
N ARG A 426 -23.49 6.50 -30.00
CA ARG A 426 -24.70 7.30 -30.11
C ARG A 426 -24.42 8.72 -30.60
N VAL A 427 -23.32 9.32 -30.13
CA VAL A 427 -22.87 10.65 -30.58
C VAL A 427 -22.42 10.61 -32.04
N ASP A 428 -21.69 9.57 -32.48
CA ASP A 428 -21.29 9.38 -33.86
C ASP A 428 -22.51 9.17 -34.79
N ASN A 429 -23.59 8.57 -34.27
CA ASN A 429 -24.87 8.43 -34.95
C ASN A 429 -25.75 9.71 -34.97
N GLY A 430 -25.23 10.82 -34.40
CA GLY A 430 -25.85 12.14 -34.46
C GLY A 430 -26.79 12.47 -33.29
N GLU A 431 -26.81 11.69 -32.23
CA GLU A 431 -27.55 12.06 -31.02
C GLU A 431 -26.86 13.23 -30.30
N THR A 432 -27.63 14.00 -29.53
CA THR A 432 -27.11 15.16 -28.79
C THR A 432 -26.20 14.71 -27.65
N PRO A 433 -24.90 15.07 -27.63
CA PRO A 433 -23.92 14.57 -26.66
C PRO A 433 -24.36 14.75 -25.21
N ASP A 434 -24.83 15.93 -24.81
CA ASP A 434 -25.25 16.21 -23.42
C ASP A 434 -26.46 15.36 -22.99
N ALA A 435 -27.39 15.08 -23.89
CA ALA A 435 -28.55 14.25 -23.59
C ALA A 435 -28.14 12.80 -23.36
N VAL A 436 -27.29 12.26 -24.25
CA VAL A 436 -26.76 10.89 -24.16
C VAL A 436 -25.93 10.74 -22.88
N LEU A 437 -25.01 11.68 -22.60
CA LEU A 437 -24.18 11.66 -21.41
C LEU A 437 -25.02 11.69 -20.13
N THR A 438 -26.04 12.53 -20.08
CA THR A 438 -26.93 12.63 -18.92
C THR A 438 -27.70 11.34 -18.69
N GLU A 439 -28.27 10.76 -19.74
CA GLU A 439 -29.02 9.49 -19.69
C GLU A 439 -28.12 8.36 -19.19
N LEU A 440 -26.96 8.15 -19.82
CA LEU A 440 -26.03 7.08 -19.46
C LEU A 440 -25.47 7.25 -18.04
N THR A 441 -25.19 8.49 -17.63
CA THR A 441 -24.78 8.77 -16.24
C THR A 441 -25.86 8.36 -15.25
N ASN A 442 -27.12 8.73 -15.50
CA ASN A 442 -28.23 8.44 -14.59
C ASN A 442 -28.55 6.94 -14.52
N THR A 443 -28.37 6.19 -15.59
CA THR A 443 -28.62 4.75 -15.63
C THR A 443 -27.44 3.90 -15.16
N SER A 444 -26.23 4.47 -15.14
CA SER A 444 -25.01 3.73 -14.84
C SER A 444 -24.95 3.18 -13.40
N CYS A 445 -25.56 3.88 -12.43
CA CYS A 445 -25.60 3.44 -11.04
C CYS A 445 -26.39 2.13 -10.88
N GLU A 446 -27.56 2.06 -11.50
CA GLU A 446 -28.37 0.82 -11.50
C GLU A 446 -27.70 -0.28 -12.31
N ALA A 447 -27.01 0.07 -13.39
CA ALA A 447 -26.19 -0.89 -14.14
C ALA A 447 -25.07 -1.48 -13.28
N LEU A 448 -24.41 -0.67 -12.45
CA LEU A 448 -23.41 -1.15 -11.51
C LEU A 448 -24.00 -2.08 -10.45
N LYS A 449 -25.11 -1.69 -9.83
CA LYS A 449 -25.80 -2.53 -8.83
C LYS A 449 -26.18 -3.88 -9.45
N LYS A 450 -26.70 -3.89 -10.65
CA LYS A 450 -27.04 -5.12 -11.38
C LYS A 450 -25.79 -5.95 -11.72
N ALA A 451 -24.71 -5.33 -12.13
CA ALA A 451 -23.45 -6.01 -12.43
C ALA A 451 -22.83 -6.63 -11.19
N PHE A 452 -22.90 -5.92 -10.04
CA PHE A 452 -22.30 -6.34 -8.78
C PHE A 452 -23.14 -7.40 -8.04
N TYR A 453 -24.45 -7.15 -7.88
CA TYR A 453 -25.33 -8.07 -7.13
C TYR A 453 -25.93 -9.21 -8.00
N GLY A 454 -25.81 -9.14 -9.34
CA GLY A 454 -26.50 -10.01 -10.26
C GLY A 454 -27.95 -9.59 -10.52
N THR A 455 -28.71 -10.47 -11.19
CA THR A 455 -30.10 -10.15 -11.61
C THR A 455 -31.15 -10.36 -10.50
N GLU A 456 -30.73 -10.71 -9.29
CA GLU A 456 -31.61 -10.85 -8.12
C GLU A 456 -31.31 -9.70 -7.13
N GLY A 457 -31.92 -8.54 -7.37
CA GLY A 457 -31.96 -7.39 -6.48
C GLY A 457 -33.35 -6.81 -6.42
#